data_e19f4ed6726932195a33530ec43fe1e3
#
_entry.id   e19f4ed6726932195a33530ec43fe1e3
#
_cell.length_a   1.000
_cell.length_b   1.000
_cell.length_c   1.000
_cell.angle_alpha   90.00
_cell.angle_beta   90.00
_cell.angle_gamma   90.00
#
_symmetry.space_group_name_H-M   'P 1'
#
loop_
_entity.id
_entity.type
_entity.pdbx_description
1 polymer ?
#
loop_
_entity_poly.entity_id
_entity_poly.type
_entity_poly.pdbx_seq_one_letter_code
_entity_poly.pdbx_strand_id
1 'polypeptide(L)'
;MERKWTPAQKSAIDTRDCNVLVSAAAGSGKTAVLVERIISMITDPDKNIDIDRLVVVTFTKAAAAQMKDKIRKALDSMLDENPGDVNLLRQITLLNNAQITTIDSFCLWIIRNHFPEVNLDPGFRIMDEGEKKLIENDVLEDVLEEFYAEADEEFFNLVDAFGMGRDDSGLVSIIDKIYRFSRSNPWIDEWFDECMLVYDDETYDNPAIKELYDSIKNALFDYRDKYNRLVDICSEPAGPAAYTGALQSDLLGINEMINSQDFGELGRRIRIFSFEALSRKKDAGADPDIKEYVKGQRKLFKDYIGRLNDKIFLKDDEGIFADMQGAGIQIRTLLKVAKVYAKRVSEVKREKGIIDFNDMEHLALSILVKKEDGKLVYTETADKLANRFEEILIDEYQ
;
A
#
# COMPACT_ATOMS: atom_id res chain seq x y z
N MET A 1 4.61 41.69 -5.44
CA MET A 1 5.71 41.25 -4.57
C MET A 1 6.16 39.88 -5.05
N GLU A 2 7.37 39.75 -5.57
CA GLU A 2 7.95 38.46 -5.92
C GLU A 2 8.02 37.57 -4.68
N ARG A 3 7.48 36.38 -4.79
CA ARG A 3 7.48 35.38 -3.71
C ARG A 3 8.92 34.87 -3.55
N LYS A 4 9.52 35.06 -2.37
CA LYS A 4 10.88 34.54 -2.10
C LYS A 4 10.78 33.04 -1.76
N TRP A 5 11.32 32.21 -2.64
CA TRP A 5 11.44 30.77 -2.44
C TRP A 5 12.69 30.42 -1.61
N THR A 6 12.58 29.45 -0.71
CA THR A 6 13.74 28.87 -0.03
C THR A 6 14.59 28.06 -1.03
N PRO A 7 15.87 27.80 -0.74
CA PRO A 7 16.71 26.98 -1.64
C PRO A 7 16.11 25.60 -1.95
N ALA A 8 15.50 24.93 -0.95
CA ALA A 8 14.84 23.63 -1.13
C ALA A 8 13.58 23.74 -2.01
N GLN A 9 12.74 24.77 -1.80
CA GLN A 9 11.59 25.03 -2.66
C GLN A 9 12.00 25.33 -4.09
N LYS A 10 13.05 26.16 -4.28
CA LYS A 10 13.59 26.47 -5.59
C LYS A 10 14.14 25.23 -6.29
N SER A 11 14.85 24.35 -5.57
CA SER A 11 15.31 23.08 -6.10
C SER A 11 14.14 22.24 -6.59
N ALA A 12 13.03 22.11 -5.82
CA ALA A 12 11.85 21.37 -6.24
C ALA A 12 11.13 22.01 -7.46
N ILE A 13 11.20 23.35 -7.63
CA ILE A 13 10.64 24.06 -8.79
C ILE A 13 11.50 23.82 -10.04
N ASP A 14 12.82 23.84 -9.92
CA ASP A 14 13.75 23.91 -11.06
C ASP A 14 14.24 22.53 -11.53
N THR A 15 14.23 21.51 -10.67
CA THR A 15 14.74 20.16 -11.02
C THR A 15 13.89 19.52 -12.11
N ARG A 16 14.53 18.99 -13.18
CA ARG A 16 13.89 18.36 -14.35
C ARG A 16 14.58 17.04 -14.68
N ASP A 17 13.95 16.25 -15.53
CA ASP A 17 14.49 15.03 -16.15
C ASP A 17 14.85 13.92 -15.13
N CYS A 18 14.21 13.94 -13.94
CA CYS A 18 14.33 12.90 -12.92
C CYS A 18 13.10 12.86 -12.03
N ASN A 19 12.92 11.76 -11.29
CA ASN A 19 11.89 11.65 -10.27
C ASN A 19 12.24 12.54 -9.07
N VAL A 20 11.30 13.39 -8.64
CA VAL A 20 11.46 14.31 -7.51
C VAL A 20 10.42 13.97 -6.44
N LEU A 21 10.87 13.57 -5.26
CA LEU A 21 10.01 13.38 -4.09
C LEU A 21 10.20 14.56 -3.12
N VAL A 22 9.10 15.28 -2.82
CA VAL A 22 9.10 16.41 -1.91
C VAL A 22 8.46 16.03 -0.58
N SER A 23 9.27 15.86 0.46
CA SER A 23 8.80 15.66 1.83
C SER A 23 8.80 16.98 2.59
N ALA A 24 7.64 17.42 3.08
CA ALA A 24 7.51 18.66 3.78
C ALA A 24 6.30 18.68 4.72
N ALA A 25 6.42 19.37 5.87
CA ALA A 25 5.34 19.51 6.84
C ALA A 25 4.10 20.22 6.28
N ALA A 26 2.96 20.07 6.94
CA ALA A 26 1.75 20.82 6.61
C ALA A 26 2.02 22.35 6.69
N GLY A 27 1.48 23.12 5.75
CA GLY A 27 1.68 24.56 5.70
C GLY A 27 3.03 25.03 5.12
N SER A 28 3.93 24.13 4.72
CA SER A 28 5.23 24.47 4.11
C SER A 28 5.14 25.08 2.69
N GLY A 29 3.95 25.13 2.12
CA GLY A 29 3.71 25.68 0.78
C GLY A 29 3.85 24.68 -0.36
N LYS A 30 3.73 23.35 -0.13
CA LYS A 30 3.82 22.31 -1.17
C LYS A 30 3.00 22.63 -2.43
N THR A 31 1.72 22.92 -2.27
CA THR A 31 0.84 23.28 -3.40
C THR A 31 1.30 24.55 -4.13
N ALA A 32 1.88 25.50 -3.42
CA ALA A 32 2.40 26.72 -4.07
C ALA A 32 3.68 26.44 -4.90
N VAL A 33 4.56 25.56 -4.39
CA VAL A 33 5.73 25.09 -5.12
C VAL A 33 5.32 24.32 -6.37
N LEU A 34 4.29 23.48 -6.26
CA LEU A 34 3.74 22.72 -7.38
C LEU A 34 3.17 23.63 -8.47
N VAL A 35 2.37 24.65 -8.09
CA VAL A 35 1.84 25.64 -9.03
C VAL A 35 2.98 26.39 -9.72
N GLU A 36 3.98 26.86 -8.95
CA GLU A 36 5.13 27.56 -9.52
C GLU A 36 5.93 26.68 -10.48
N ARG A 37 6.14 25.40 -10.14
CA ARG A 37 6.78 24.42 -11.02
C ARG A 37 6.03 24.32 -12.35
N ILE A 38 4.70 24.20 -12.31
CA ILE A 38 3.85 24.12 -13.51
C ILE A 38 4.01 25.41 -14.33
N ILE A 39 3.89 26.58 -13.70
CA ILE A 39 4.03 27.87 -14.39
C ILE A 39 5.41 27.99 -15.03
N SER A 40 6.49 27.67 -14.30
CA SER A 40 7.85 27.72 -14.84
C SER A 40 8.06 26.80 -16.04
N MET A 41 7.37 25.65 -16.10
CA MET A 41 7.47 24.73 -17.24
C MET A 41 6.75 25.24 -18.48
N ILE A 42 5.52 25.75 -18.32
CA ILE A 42 4.69 26.18 -19.45
C ILE A 42 5.05 27.56 -19.98
N THR A 43 5.84 28.34 -19.23
CA THR A 43 6.35 29.66 -19.65
C THR A 43 7.82 29.62 -20.04
N ASP A 44 8.48 28.45 -19.98
CA ASP A 44 9.86 28.30 -20.41
C ASP A 44 9.96 28.43 -21.94
N PRO A 45 10.64 29.46 -22.47
CA PRO A 45 10.72 29.67 -23.90
C PRO A 45 11.54 28.60 -24.64
N ASP A 46 12.39 27.87 -23.92
CA ASP A 46 13.30 26.90 -24.53
C ASP A 46 12.64 25.50 -24.63
N LYS A 47 11.68 25.17 -23.75
CA LYS A 47 11.07 23.84 -23.68
C LYS A 47 9.69 23.72 -24.33
N ASN A 48 8.97 24.82 -24.50
CA ASN A 48 7.65 24.87 -25.17
C ASN A 48 6.64 23.78 -24.72
N ILE A 49 6.57 23.49 -23.41
CA ILE A 49 5.65 22.50 -22.86
C ILE A 49 4.27 23.12 -22.71
N ASP A 50 3.26 22.52 -23.33
CA ASP A 50 1.89 22.95 -23.14
C ASP A 50 1.27 22.34 -21.87
N ILE A 51 0.39 23.09 -21.20
CA ILE A 51 -0.23 22.65 -19.95
C ILE A 51 -1.10 21.39 -20.10
N ASP A 52 -1.64 21.12 -21.27
CA ASP A 52 -2.42 19.91 -21.56
C ASP A 52 -1.53 18.68 -21.82
N ARG A 53 -0.20 18.87 -21.83
CA ARG A 53 0.80 17.80 -21.82
C ARG A 53 1.28 17.44 -20.40
N LEU A 54 0.69 18.04 -19.38
CA LEU A 54 0.96 17.71 -17.99
C LEU A 54 -0.22 16.95 -17.40
N VAL A 55 0.08 15.94 -16.55
CA VAL A 55 -0.91 15.30 -15.69
C VAL A 55 -0.68 15.77 -14.26
N VAL A 56 -1.69 16.39 -13.67
CA VAL A 56 -1.64 16.88 -12.29
C VAL A 56 -2.73 16.17 -11.49
N VAL A 57 -2.32 15.32 -10.58
CA VAL A 57 -3.24 14.52 -9.75
C VAL A 57 -3.30 15.08 -8.34
N THR A 58 -4.52 15.24 -7.83
CA THR A 58 -4.81 15.66 -6.46
C THR A 58 -5.76 14.69 -5.76
N PHE A 59 -5.81 14.76 -4.44
CA PHE A 59 -6.66 13.86 -3.66
C PHE A 59 -8.17 14.15 -3.81
N THR A 60 -8.56 15.40 -3.97
CA THR A 60 -9.98 15.79 -4.07
C THR A 60 -10.29 16.64 -5.30
N LYS A 61 -11.51 16.53 -5.82
CA LYS A 61 -12.01 17.39 -6.91
C LYS A 61 -11.92 18.87 -6.55
N ALA A 62 -12.15 19.22 -5.27
CA ALA A 62 -12.02 20.60 -4.79
C ALA A 62 -10.57 21.09 -4.85
N ALA A 63 -9.59 20.26 -4.47
CA ALA A 63 -8.16 20.61 -4.57
C ALA A 63 -7.73 20.78 -6.04
N ALA A 64 -8.19 19.90 -6.93
CA ALA A 64 -7.93 20.02 -8.38
C ALA A 64 -8.51 21.33 -8.94
N ALA A 65 -9.75 21.68 -8.59
CA ALA A 65 -10.36 22.93 -9.01
C ALA A 65 -9.63 24.16 -8.47
N GLN A 66 -9.21 24.14 -7.19
CA GLN A 66 -8.40 25.21 -6.59
C GLN A 66 -7.03 25.33 -7.25
N MET A 67 -6.39 24.24 -7.61
CA MET A 67 -5.11 24.25 -8.31
C MET A 67 -5.27 24.86 -9.69
N LYS A 68 -6.29 24.46 -10.45
CA LYS A 68 -6.62 25.02 -11.75
C LYS A 68 -6.90 26.54 -11.69
N ASP A 69 -7.63 26.99 -10.65
CA ASP A 69 -7.89 28.42 -10.41
C ASP A 69 -6.61 29.20 -10.09
N LYS A 70 -5.70 28.64 -9.27
CA LYS A 70 -4.41 29.27 -8.96
C LYS A 70 -3.52 29.42 -10.20
N ILE A 71 -3.46 28.38 -11.04
CA ILE A 71 -2.70 28.40 -12.29
C ILE A 71 -3.30 29.48 -13.23
N ARG A 72 -4.61 29.50 -13.37
CA ARG A 72 -5.30 30.51 -14.19
C ARG A 72 -4.98 31.92 -13.72
N LYS A 73 -5.11 32.22 -12.42
CA LYS A 73 -4.80 33.54 -11.85
C LYS A 73 -3.35 33.92 -12.04
N ALA A 74 -2.42 32.99 -11.96
CA ALA A 74 -1.03 33.27 -12.23
C ALA A 74 -0.79 33.65 -13.71
N LEU A 75 -1.37 32.91 -14.65
CA LEU A 75 -1.29 33.18 -16.08
C LEU A 75 -1.96 34.52 -16.43
N ASP A 76 -3.15 34.80 -15.87
CA ASP A 76 -3.85 36.06 -16.08
C ASP A 76 -3.01 37.27 -15.60
N SER A 77 -2.38 37.15 -14.40
CA SER A 77 -1.48 38.19 -13.88
C SER A 77 -0.25 38.44 -14.77
N MET A 78 0.35 37.39 -15.32
CA MET A 78 1.47 37.49 -16.26
C MET A 78 1.02 38.12 -17.59
N LEU A 79 -0.19 37.82 -18.05
CA LEU A 79 -0.76 38.37 -19.26
C LEU A 79 -1.09 39.86 -19.08
N ASP A 80 -1.54 40.29 -17.89
CA ASP A 80 -1.75 41.72 -17.56
C ASP A 80 -0.45 42.50 -17.63
N GLU A 81 0.68 41.90 -17.24
CA GLU A 81 2.02 42.51 -17.35
C GLU A 81 2.54 42.48 -18.80
N ASN A 82 2.13 41.51 -19.61
CA ASN A 82 2.54 41.36 -21.01
C ASN A 82 1.34 40.98 -21.92
N PRO A 83 0.42 41.93 -22.24
CA PRO A 83 -0.84 41.66 -22.94
C PRO A 83 -0.72 41.08 -24.35
N GLY A 84 0.48 41.10 -24.94
CA GLY A 84 0.75 40.57 -26.28
C GLY A 84 1.37 39.18 -26.30
N ASP A 85 1.52 38.53 -25.16
CA ASP A 85 2.17 37.21 -25.07
C ASP A 85 1.25 36.10 -25.61
N VAL A 86 1.61 35.60 -26.79
CA VAL A 86 0.86 34.58 -27.52
C VAL A 86 0.90 33.23 -26.77
N ASN A 87 2.01 32.91 -26.08
CA ASN A 87 2.13 31.71 -25.34
C ASN A 87 1.18 31.69 -24.12
N LEU A 88 1.14 32.78 -23.35
CA LEU A 88 0.22 32.90 -22.21
C LEU A 88 -1.25 32.73 -22.63
N LEU A 89 -1.66 33.38 -23.71
CA LEU A 89 -3.01 33.23 -24.28
C LEU A 89 -3.31 31.78 -24.66
N ARG A 90 -2.33 31.10 -25.26
CA ARG A 90 -2.42 29.70 -25.63
C ARG A 90 -2.58 28.82 -24.38
N GLN A 91 -1.73 28.99 -23.34
CA GLN A 91 -1.78 28.21 -22.10
C GLN A 91 -3.13 28.38 -21.36
N ILE A 92 -3.67 29.60 -21.29
CA ILE A 92 -4.98 29.89 -20.72
C ILE A 92 -6.10 29.11 -21.46
N THR A 93 -6.00 29.04 -22.78
CA THR A 93 -6.98 28.29 -23.60
C THR A 93 -6.86 26.79 -23.35
N LEU A 94 -5.64 26.25 -23.36
CA LEU A 94 -5.36 24.82 -23.15
C LEU A 94 -5.67 24.36 -21.71
N LEU A 95 -5.62 25.27 -20.73
CA LEU A 95 -5.91 24.95 -19.32
C LEU A 95 -7.29 24.30 -19.14
N ASN A 96 -8.25 24.57 -20.01
CA ASN A 96 -9.59 23.97 -19.92
C ASN A 96 -9.55 22.45 -20.18
N ASN A 97 -8.64 21.98 -21.02
CA ASN A 97 -8.48 20.58 -21.42
C ASN A 97 -7.34 19.87 -20.65
N ALA A 98 -6.61 20.62 -19.81
CA ALA A 98 -5.51 20.08 -19.04
C ALA A 98 -5.98 19.05 -18.01
N GLN A 99 -5.21 17.98 -17.85
CA GLN A 99 -5.48 16.88 -16.89
C GLN A 99 -5.05 17.29 -15.46
N ILE A 100 -5.78 18.24 -14.89
CA ILE A 100 -5.65 18.67 -13.48
C ILE A 100 -6.87 18.12 -12.74
N THR A 101 -6.72 16.95 -12.09
CA THR A 101 -7.87 16.14 -11.68
C THR A 101 -7.54 15.20 -10.50
N THR A 102 -8.50 14.37 -10.05
CA THR A 102 -8.24 13.26 -9.12
C THR A 102 -7.79 12.01 -9.89
N ILE A 103 -7.17 11.05 -9.18
CA ILE A 103 -6.74 9.79 -9.79
C ILE A 103 -7.92 9.06 -10.46
N ASP A 104 -9.06 8.94 -9.77
CA ASP A 104 -10.27 8.30 -10.30
C ASP A 104 -10.77 8.98 -11.58
N SER A 105 -10.77 10.32 -11.59
CA SER A 105 -11.21 11.08 -12.76
C SER A 105 -10.24 10.91 -13.93
N PHE A 106 -8.93 10.75 -13.68
CA PHE A 106 -7.94 10.44 -14.70
C PHE A 106 -8.13 9.01 -15.23
N CYS A 107 -8.32 8.03 -14.35
CA CYS A 107 -8.67 6.66 -14.74
C CYS A 107 -9.94 6.62 -15.59
N LEU A 108 -10.99 7.33 -15.16
CA LEU A 108 -12.23 7.43 -15.93
C LEU A 108 -12.03 8.07 -17.30
N TRP A 109 -11.15 9.07 -17.40
CA TRP A 109 -10.80 9.68 -18.69
C TRP A 109 -10.09 8.67 -19.61
N ILE A 110 -9.15 7.86 -19.09
CA ILE A 110 -8.52 6.77 -19.85
C ILE A 110 -9.58 5.81 -20.36
N ILE A 111 -10.44 5.30 -19.47
CA ILE A 111 -11.47 4.33 -19.81
C ILE A 111 -12.42 4.88 -20.90
N ARG A 112 -12.90 6.11 -20.77
CA ARG A 112 -13.81 6.72 -21.74
C ARG A 112 -13.21 6.90 -23.13
N ASN A 113 -11.89 7.05 -23.23
CA ASN A 113 -11.20 7.17 -24.52
C ASN A 113 -10.80 5.80 -25.08
N HIS A 114 -10.77 4.74 -24.25
CA HIS A 114 -10.26 3.42 -24.60
C HIS A 114 -11.20 2.27 -24.18
N PHE A 115 -12.49 2.54 -23.97
CA PHE A 115 -13.48 1.55 -23.53
C PHE A 115 -13.55 0.27 -24.37
N PRO A 116 -13.28 0.27 -25.70
CA PRO A 116 -13.28 -0.96 -26.48
C PRO A 116 -12.18 -1.94 -26.08
N GLU A 117 -11.04 -1.45 -25.55
CA GLU A 117 -9.91 -2.29 -25.14
C GLU A 117 -10.23 -3.16 -23.92
N VAL A 118 -11.23 -2.76 -23.12
CA VAL A 118 -11.73 -3.49 -21.95
C VAL A 118 -13.12 -4.07 -22.14
N ASN A 119 -13.62 -4.12 -23.39
CA ASN A 119 -14.95 -4.61 -23.74
C ASN A 119 -16.08 -3.98 -22.92
N LEU A 120 -15.99 -2.68 -22.66
CA LEU A 120 -17.00 -1.92 -21.94
C LEU A 120 -17.95 -1.23 -22.92
N ASP A 121 -19.23 -1.18 -22.58
CA ASP A 121 -20.22 -0.44 -23.37
C ASP A 121 -19.92 1.08 -23.29
N PRO A 122 -19.98 1.84 -24.39
CA PRO A 122 -19.75 3.30 -24.35
C PRO A 122 -20.74 4.06 -23.46
N GLY A 123 -21.93 3.50 -23.23
CA GLY A 123 -22.95 4.05 -22.35
C GLY A 123 -22.78 3.68 -20.86
N PHE A 124 -21.65 3.08 -20.48
CA PHE A 124 -21.42 2.70 -19.10
C PHE A 124 -21.56 3.87 -18.12
N ARG A 125 -22.03 3.57 -16.93
CA ARG A 125 -22.20 4.55 -15.85
C ARG A 125 -21.52 4.09 -14.55
N ILE A 126 -21.26 5.05 -13.69
CA ILE A 126 -20.78 4.79 -12.34
C ILE A 126 -22.00 4.54 -11.45
N MET A 127 -22.00 3.41 -10.75
CA MET A 127 -23.07 3.10 -9.79
C MET A 127 -22.84 3.84 -8.45
N ASP A 128 -23.93 4.10 -7.74
CA ASP A 128 -23.86 4.64 -6.40
C ASP A 128 -23.63 3.54 -5.34
N GLU A 129 -23.30 3.96 -4.11
CA GLU A 129 -23.02 3.02 -3.02
C GLU A 129 -24.23 2.17 -2.59
N GLY A 130 -25.45 2.66 -2.79
CA GLY A 130 -26.67 1.90 -2.49
C GLY A 130 -26.88 0.77 -3.50
N GLU A 131 -26.76 1.08 -4.80
CA GLU A 131 -26.84 0.11 -5.89
C GLU A 131 -25.72 -0.94 -5.77
N LYS A 132 -24.49 -0.51 -5.44
CA LYS A 132 -23.37 -1.40 -5.20
C LYS A 132 -23.66 -2.45 -4.13
N LYS A 133 -24.14 -2.00 -2.96
CA LYS A 133 -24.47 -2.92 -1.87
C LYS A 133 -25.57 -3.92 -2.22
N LEU A 134 -26.58 -3.47 -2.98
CA LEU A 134 -27.65 -4.38 -3.42
C LEU A 134 -27.09 -5.47 -4.33
N ILE A 135 -26.31 -5.10 -5.35
CA ILE A 135 -25.70 -6.06 -6.28
C ILE A 135 -24.75 -7.01 -5.54
N GLU A 136 -23.89 -6.46 -4.67
CA GLU A 136 -22.95 -7.28 -3.89
C GLU A 136 -23.68 -8.28 -3.00
N ASN A 137 -24.78 -7.89 -2.34
CA ASN A 137 -25.57 -8.79 -1.49
C ASN A 137 -26.29 -9.85 -2.32
N ASP A 138 -27.00 -9.45 -3.37
CA ASP A 138 -27.75 -10.38 -4.25
C ASP A 138 -26.81 -11.45 -4.84
N VAL A 139 -25.66 -11.00 -5.36
CA VAL A 139 -24.66 -11.92 -5.96
C VAL A 139 -24.06 -12.85 -4.89
N LEU A 140 -23.82 -12.36 -3.68
CA LEU A 140 -23.28 -13.21 -2.62
C LEU A 140 -24.28 -14.27 -2.17
N GLU A 141 -25.55 -13.91 -2.08
CA GLU A 141 -26.64 -14.83 -1.78
C GLU A 141 -26.76 -15.92 -2.86
N ASP A 142 -26.79 -15.55 -4.14
CA ASP A 142 -26.80 -16.48 -5.26
C ASP A 142 -25.59 -17.45 -5.24
N VAL A 143 -24.38 -16.95 -5.01
CA VAL A 143 -23.16 -17.76 -4.95
C VAL A 143 -23.21 -18.74 -3.78
N LEU A 144 -23.65 -18.30 -2.62
CA LEU A 144 -23.77 -19.21 -1.47
C LEU A 144 -24.83 -20.29 -1.70
N GLU A 145 -25.99 -19.96 -2.32
CA GLU A 145 -27.02 -20.93 -2.70
C GLU A 145 -26.46 -21.99 -3.67
N GLU A 146 -25.64 -21.59 -4.66
CA GLU A 146 -24.96 -22.52 -5.57
C GLU A 146 -24.08 -23.51 -4.79
N PHE A 147 -23.22 -23.01 -3.88
CA PHE A 147 -22.35 -23.87 -3.05
C PHE A 147 -23.13 -24.78 -2.11
N TYR A 148 -24.26 -24.33 -1.53
CA TYR A 148 -25.14 -25.18 -0.76
C TYR A 148 -25.78 -26.28 -1.60
N ALA A 149 -26.15 -25.98 -2.84
CA ALA A 149 -26.78 -26.93 -3.77
C ALA A 149 -25.78 -28.00 -4.26
N GLU A 150 -24.49 -27.69 -4.39
CA GLU A 150 -23.45 -28.66 -4.73
C GLU A 150 -23.20 -29.69 -3.61
N ALA A 151 -23.65 -29.42 -2.39
CA ALA A 151 -23.54 -30.29 -1.21
C ALA A 151 -22.12 -30.79 -0.94
N ASP A 152 -21.11 -29.94 -1.17
CA ASP A 152 -19.71 -30.27 -0.94
C ASP A 152 -19.40 -30.34 0.57
N GLU A 153 -18.77 -31.42 1.01
CA GLU A 153 -18.41 -31.64 2.42
C GLU A 153 -17.42 -30.58 2.93
N GLU A 154 -16.48 -30.14 2.08
CA GLU A 154 -15.52 -29.08 2.42
C GLU A 154 -16.22 -27.75 2.67
N PHE A 155 -17.26 -27.44 1.87
CA PHE A 155 -18.04 -26.23 2.06
C PHE A 155 -18.88 -26.28 3.36
N PHE A 156 -19.49 -27.41 3.69
CA PHE A 156 -20.20 -27.55 4.96
C PHE A 156 -19.26 -27.43 6.17
N ASN A 157 -18.07 -28.02 6.10
CA ASN A 157 -17.04 -27.82 7.13
C ASN A 157 -16.61 -26.36 7.28
N LEU A 158 -16.56 -25.60 6.17
CA LEU A 158 -16.31 -24.15 6.19
C LEU A 158 -17.47 -23.41 6.89
N VAL A 159 -18.71 -23.73 6.54
CA VAL A 159 -19.89 -23.16 7.20
C VAL A 159 -19.89 -23.42 8.70
N ASP A 160 -19.60 -24.65 9.12
CA ASP A 160 -19.51 -25.02 10.55
C ASP A 160 -18.38 -24.27 11.27
N ALA A 161 -17.25 -24.00 10.59
CA ALA A 161 -16.11 -23.31 11.18
C ALA A 161 -16.34 -21.79 11.33
N PHE A 162 -17.03 -21.17 10.40
CA PHE A 162 -17.20 -19.70 10.34
C PHE A 162 -18.64 -19.25 10.58
N GLY A 163 -19.63 -20.14 10.48
CA GLY A 163 -21.01 -19.87 10.89
C GLY A 163 -21.10 -19.72 12.42
N MET A 164 -21.84 -18.74 12.89
CA MET A 164 -22.04 -18.52 14.33
C MET A 164 -23.09 -19.47 14.93
N GLY A 165 -23.36 -20.63 14.32
CA GLY A 165 -24.26 -21.70 14.80
C GLY A 165 -25.75 -21.39 14.67
N ARG A 166 -26.12 -20.19 14.18
CA ARG A 166 -27.53 -19.80 13.96
C ARG A 166 -27.79 -19.20 12.57
N ASP A 167 -26.78 -18.63 11.96
CA ASP A 167 -26.84 -18.01 10.64
C ASP A 167 -25.43 -17.95 10.00
N ASP A 168 -25.37 -17.63 8.73
CA ASP A 168 -24.14 -17.58 7.94
C ASP A 168 -23.48 -16.18 7.97
N SER A 169 -23.92 -15.29 8.86
CA SER A 169 -23.45 -13.90 8.91
C SER A 169 -21.93 -13.80 9.11
N GLY A 170 -21.33 -14.73 9.85
CA GLY A 170 -19.89 -14.84 10.02
C GLY A 170 -19.16 -15.14 8.72
N LEU A 171 -19.65 -16.13 7.96
CA LEU A 171 -19.11 -16.51 6.67
C LEU A 171 -19.29 -15.39 5.63
N VAL A 172 -20.47 -14.82 5.53
CA VAL A 172 -20.78 -13.65 4.67
C VAL A 172 -19.81 -12.51 4.97
N SER A 173 -19.62 -12.16 6.24
CA SER A 173 -18.73 -11.07 6.65
C SER A 173 -17.27 -11.30 6.26
N ILE A 174 -16.78 -12.54 6.34
CA ILE A 174 -15.40 -12.84 6.00
C ILE A 174 -15.18 -12.89 4.48
N ILE A 175 -16.13 -13.40 3.72
CA ILE A 175 -16.11 -13.38 2.25
C ILE A 175 -16.09 -11.93 1.74
N ASP A 176 -16.97 -11.07 2.27
CA ASP A 176 -16.98 -9.63 1.91
C ASP A 176 -15.65 -8.94 2.22
N LYS A 177 -15.03 -9.23 3.37
CA LYS A 177 -13.71 -8.69 3.72
C LYS A 177 -12.61 -9.16 2.75
N ILE A 178 -12.61 -10.45 2.40
CA ILE A 178 -11.64 -11.00 1.43
C ILE A 178 -11.85 -10.36 0.06
N TYR A 179 -13.08 -10.24 -0.40
CA TYR A 179 -13.43 -9.57 -1.65
C TYR A 179 -12.93 -8.13 -1.67
N ARG A 180 -13.22 -7.35 -0.62
CA ARG A 180 -12.75 -5.95 -0.52
C ARG A 180 -11.23 -5.86 -0.52
N PHE A 181 -10.57 -6.77 0.21
CA PHE A 181 -9.11 -6.80 0.27
C PHE A 181 -8.49 -7.22 -1.08
N SER A 182 -9.05 -8.22 -1.76
CA SER A 182 -8.56 -8.66 -3.06
C SER A 182 -8.55 -7.53 -4.09
N ARG A 183 -9.51 -6.60 -4.00
CA ARG A 183 -9.62 -5.45 -4.89
C ARG A 183 -8.55 -4.37 -4.68
N SER A 184 -7.77 -4.43 -3.63
CA SER A 184 -6.57 -3.59 -3.48
C SER A 184 -5.37 -4.12 -4.27
N ASN A 185 -5.47 -5.33 -4.83
CA ASN A 185 -4.41 -5.94 -5.63
C ASN A 185 -4.65 -5.71 -7.12
N PRO A 186 -3.62 -5.34 -7.89
CA PRO A 186 -3.77 -5.09 -9.33
C PRO A 186 -4.24 -6.32 -10.13
N TRP A 187 -3.85 -7.52 -9.68
CA TRP A 187 -4.09 -8.81 -10.33
C TRP A 187 -4.91 -9.72 -9.41
N ILE A 188 -6.23 -9.50 -9.35
CA ILE A 188 -7.14 -10.13 -8.38
C ILE A 188 -7.11 -11.66 -8.51
N ASP A 189 -7.21 -12.19 -9.72
CA ASP A 189 -7.24 -13.65 -9.95
C ASP A 189 -5.94 -14.32 -9.52
N GLU A 190 -4.80 -13.74 -9.86
CA GLU A 190 -3.48 -14.24 -9.46
C GLU A 190 -3.30 -14.17 -7.94
N TRP A 191 -3.74 -13.08 -7.32
CA TRP A 191 -3.71 -12.96 -5.86
C TRP A 191 -4.48 -14.09 -5.16
N PHE A 192 -5.67 -14.43 -5.65
CA PHE A 192 -6.41 -15.58 -5.12
C PHE A 192 -5.64 -16.88 -5.30
N ASP A 193 -5.06 -17.11 -6.48
CA ASP A 193 -4.31 -18.34 -6.78
C ASP A 193 -3.04 -18.43 -5.92
N GLU A 194 -2.30 -17.33 -5.76
CA GLU A 194 -1.14 -17.26 -4.88
C GLU A 194 -1.51 -17.53 -3.41
N CYS A 195 -2.62 -16.95 -2.92
CA CYS A 195 -3.10 -17.22 -1.58
C CYS A 195 -3.48 -18.69 -1.35
N MET A 196 -4.05 -19.37 -2.35
CA MET A 196 -4.37 -20.78 -2.25
C MET A 196 -3.12 -21.67 -2.20
N LEU A 197 -2.10 -21.36 -3.02
CA LEU A 197 -0.84 -22.09 -3.08
C LEU A 197 -0.04 -22.03 -1.77
N VAL A 198 -0.20 -20.98 -0.96
CA VAL A 198 0.47 -20.87 0.35
C VAL A 198 0.22 -22.07 1.25
N TYR A 199 -0.94 -22.73 1.14
CA TYR A 199 -1.33 -23.85 1.99
C TYR A 199 -1.00 -25.22 1.38
N ASP A 200 -0.40 -25.26 0.20
CA ASP A 200 -0.02 -26.52 -0.48
C ASP A 200 1.45 -26.89 -0.26
N ASP A 201 2.29 -25.91 0.15
CA ASP A 201 3.73 -26.10 0.36
C ASP A 201 4.05 -26.18 1.86
N GLU A 202 4.49 -27.35 2.31
CA GLU A 202 4.88 -27.66 3.69
C GLU A 202 6.37 -27.44 3.95
N THR A 203 7.04 -26.70 3.10
CA THR A 203 8.49 -26.46 3.20
C THR A 203 8.80 -25.03 3.65
N TYR A 204 10.02 -24.81 4.10
CA TYR A 204 10.52 -23.46 4.36
C TYR A 204 10.65 -22.60 3.08
N ASP A 205 10.49 -23.22 1.90
CA ASP A 205 10.47 -22.51 0.61
C ASP A 205 9.13 -21.85 0.32
N ASN A 206 8.09 -22.16 1.13
CA ASN A 206 6.79 -21.51 1.09
C ASN A 206 6.95 -19.98 1.12
N PRO A 207 6.38 -19.23 0.13
CA PRO A 207 6.54 -17.78 0.02
C PRO A 207 6.11 -17.02 1.26
N ALA A 208 5.01 -17.42 1.92
CA ALA A 208 4.53 -16.76 3.12
C ALA A 208 5.46 -16.98 4.32
N ILE A 209 6.06 -18.18 4.43
CA ILE A 209 7.07 -18.46 5.46
C ILE A 209 8.33 -17.64 5.22
N LYS A 210 8.78 -17.52 3.96
CA LYS A 210 9.92 -16.67 3.61
C LYS A 210 9.67 -15.21 3.94
N GLU A 211 8.52 -14.67 3.55
CA GLU A 211 8.15 -13.29 3.86
C GLU A 211 8.08 -13.03 5.38
N LEU A 212 7.48 -13.97 6.13
CA LEU A 212 7.44 -13.90 7.59
C LEU A 212 8.86 -13.96 8.20
N TYR A 213 9.70 -14.85 7.70
CA TYR A 213 11.09 -14.98 8.13
C TYR A 213 11.87 -13.67 7.89
N ASP A 214 11.78 -13.11 6.69
CA ASP A 214 12.43 -11.86 6.33
C ASP A 214 11.92 -10.68 7.17
N SER A 215 10.61 -10.62 7.40
CA SER A 215 9.98 -9.60 8.24
C SER A 215 10.50 -9.67 9.70
N ILE A 216 10.59 -10.88 10.27
CA ILE A 216 11.13 -11.07 11.62
C ILE A 216 12.62 -10.68 11.65
N LYS A 217 13.42 -11.07 10.65
CA LYS A 217 14.85 -10.71 10.57
C LYS A 217 15.04 -9.20 10.47
N ASN A 218 14.26 -8.51 9.66
CA ASN A 218 14.31 -7.06 9.54
C ASN A 218 14.01 -6.37 10.88
N ALA A 219 12.99 -6.84 11.61
CA ALA A 219 12.71 -6.34 12.95
C ALA A 219 13.87 -6.61 13.95
N LEU A 220 14.51 -7.79 13.85
CA LEU A 220 15.67 -8.12 14.67
C LEU A 220 16.89 -7.23 14.35
N PHE A 221 17.11 -6.86 13.07
CA PHE A 221 18.14 -5.88 12.70
C PHE A 221 17.86 -4.51 13.34
N ASP A 222 16.62 -4.03 13.32
CA ASP A 222 16.24 -2.79 13.99
C ASP A 222 16.46 -2.86 15.50
N TYR A 223 16.13 -3.99 16.15
CA TYR A 223 16.40 -4.21 17.57
C TYR A 223 17.89 -4.27 17.86
N ARG A 224 18.71 -4.92 17.03
CA ARG A 224 20.17 -4.93 17.17
C ARG A 224 20.73 -3.51 17.18
N ASP A 225 20.34 -2.68 16.24
CA ASP A 225 20.82 -1.31 16.14
C ASP A 225 20.37 -0.45 17.32
N LYS A 226 19.15 -0.66 17.82
CA LYS A 226 18.67 -0.05 19.07
C LYS A 226 19.48 -0.52 20.28
N TYR A 227 19.76 -1.81 20.39
CA TYR A 227 20.52 -2.36 21.52
C TYR A 227 21.97 -1.90 21.53
N ASN A 228 22.63 -1.75 20.38
CA ASN A 228 23.93 -1.13 20.30
C ASN A 228 23.91 0.28 20.93
N ARG A 229 22.93 1.11 20.57
CA ARG A 229 22.76 2.45 21.16
C ARG A 229 22.45 2.39 22.66
N LEU A 230 21.67 1.42 23.12
CA LEU A 230 21.38 1.26 24.54
C LEU A 230 22.65 0.89 25.34
N VAL A 231 23.51 0.04 24.78
CA VAL A 231 24.82 -0.30 25.38
C VAL A 231 25.73 0.94 25.48
N ASP A 232 25.75 1.77 24.41
CA ASP A 232 26.51 3.03 24.40
C ASP A 232 25.97 3.98 25.49
N ILE A 233 24.65 4.20 25.55
CA ILE A 233 23.99 5.02 26.58
C ILE A 233 24.30 4.52 27.98
N CYS A 234 24.32 3.20 28.22
CA CYS A 234 24.67 2.64 29.51
C CYS A 234 26.15 2.88 29.91
N SER A 235 26.99 3.14 28.91
CA SER A 235 28.44 3.40 29.11
C SER A 235 28.75 4.88 29.37
N GLU A 236 27.79 5.78 29.18
CA GLU A 236 27.92 7.20 29.48
C GLU A 236 27.93 7.48 30.99
N PRO A 237 28.50 8.62 31.45
CA PRO A 237 28.59 8.94 32.88
C PRO A 237 27.25 8.98 33.64
N ALA A 238 26.15 9.37 32.96
CA ALA A 238 24.80 9.38 33.51
C ALA A 238 23.99 8.09 33.17
N GLY A 239 24.59 7.15 32.46
CA GLY A 239 23.95 5.91 32.05
C GLY A 239 23.92 4.85 33.16
N PRO A 240 22.98 3.90 33.11
CA PRO A 240 22.90 2.79 34.04
C PRO A 240 23.92 1.69 33.73
N ALA A 241 25.20 1.89 34.02
CA ALA A 241 26.30 0.96 33.74
C ALA A 241 26.04 -0.47 34.24
N ALA A 242 25.29 -0.61 35.33
CA ALA A 242 24.91 -1.91 35.90
C ALA A 242 24.02 -2.75 34.95
N TYR A 243 23.43 -2.16 33.88
CA TYR A 243 22.58 -2.86 32.93
C TYR A 243 23.34 -3.37 31.71
N THR A 244 24.55 -2.91 31.45
CA THR A 244 25.37 -3.23 30.28
C THR A 244 25.51 -4.73 30.04
N GLY A 245 25.78 -5.53 31.07
CA GLY A 245 25.96 -6.97 30.94
C GLY A 245 24.70 -7.67 30.43
N ALA A 246 23.51 -7.33 30.96
CA ALA A 246 22.26 -7.91 30.53
C ALA A 246 21.89 -7.48 29.09
N LEU A 247 22.19 -6.22 28.70
CA LEU A 247 21.96 -5.74 27.33
C LEU A 247 22.91 -6.39 26.32
N GLN A 248 24.17 -6.64 26.71
CA GLN A 248 25.13 -7.37 25.88
C GLN A 248 24.73 -8.83 25.70
N SER A 249 24.21 -9.50 26.74
CA SER A 249 23.67 -10.85 26.67
C SER A 249 22.44 -10.88 25.71
N ASP A 250 21.51 -9.93 25.85
CA ASP A 250 20.39 -9.80 24.93
C ASP A 250 20.85 -9.57 23.47
N LEU A 251 21.86 -8.72 23.26
CA LEU A 251 22.44 -8.42 21.94
C LEU A 251 23.10 -9.65 21.29
N LEU A 252 23.76 -10.49 22.08
CA LEU A 252 24.29 -11.78 21.60
C LEU A 252 23.15 -12.66 21.10
N GLY A 253 22.09 -12.81 21.86
CA GLY A 253 20.91 -13.59 21.44
C GLY A 253 20.24 -13.03 20.18
N ILE A 254 20.13 -11.69 20.06
CA ILE A 254 19.63 -11.05 18.82
C ILE A 254 20.50 -11.43 17.62
N ASN A 255 21.84 -11.35 17.77
CA ASN A 255 22.76 -11.71 16.69
C ASN A 255 22.66 -13.21 16.31
N GLU A 256 22.48 -14.10 17.28
CA GLU A 256 22.23 -15.51 17.02
C GLU A 256 20.95 -15.72 16.22
N MET A 257 19.85 -15.05 16.57
CA MET A 257 18.59 -15.10 15.80
C MET A 257 18.76 -14.57 14.39
N ILE A 258 19.46 -13.44 14.21
CA ILE A 258 19.76 -12.87 12.88
C ILE A 258 20.57 -13.84 12.01
N ASN A 259 21.49 -14.60 12.60
CA ASN A 259 22.35 -15.54 11.89
C ASN A 259 21.69 -16.91 11.64
N SER A 260 20.40 -17.09 11.94
CA SER A 260 19.65 -18.29 11.57
C SER A 260 19.64 -18.48 10.06
N GLN A 261 19.73 -19.73 9.59
CA GLN A 261 19.78 -20.07 8.17
C GLN A 261 18.37 -20.21 7.57
N ASP A 262 17.42 -20.64 8.36
CA ASP A 262 16.03 -20.86 7.97
C ASP A 262 15.04 -20.49 9.09
N PHE A 263 13.76 -20.56 8.76
CA PHE A 263 12.67 -20.24 9.68
C PHE A 263 12.63 -21.17 10.90
N GLY A 264 12.91 -22.46 10.71
CA GLY A 264 12.95 -23.42 11.80
C GLY A 264 14.09 -23.18 12.77
N GLU A 265 15.30 -22.88 12.27
CA GLU A 265 16.41 -22.50 13.13
C GLU A 265 16.11 -21.21 13.91
N LEU A 266 15.50 -20.23 13.24
CA LEU A 266 15.05 -18.99 13.90
C LEU A 266 14.08 -19.30 15.05
N GLY A 267 13.07 -20.14 14.80
CA GLY A 267 12.10 -20.56 15.82
C GLY A 267 12.75 -21.26 17.00
N ARG A 268 13.69 -22.19 16.74
CA ARG A 268 14.44 -22.86 17.81
C ARG A 268 15.22 -21.88 18.67
N ARG A 269 15.90 -20.90 18.04
CA ARG A 269 16.68 -19.86 18.75
C ARG A 269 15.78 -18.95 19.58
N ILE A 270 14.62 -18.56 19.07
CA ILE A 270 13.64 -17.73 19.78
C ILE A 270 13.08 -18.48 21.00
N ARG A 271 12.72 -19.76 20.85
CA ARG A 271 12.17 -20.58 21.95
C ARG A 271 13.12 -20.76 23.12
N ILE A 272 14.41 -20.92 22.84
CA ILE A 272 15.43 -21.12 23.91
C ILE A 272 15.97 -19.81 24.47
N PHE A 273 15.69 -18.68 23.82
CA PHE A 273 16.21 -17.38 24.24
C PHE A 273 15.59 -16.96 25.57
N SER A 274 16.43 -16.52 26.51
CA SER A 274 16.01 -16.04 27.81
C SER A 274 16.69 -14.73 28.17
N PHE A 275 15.92 -13.83 28.79
CA PHE A 275 16.41 -12.54 29.24
C PHE A 275 17.08 -12.65 30.59
N GLU A 276 18.34 -12.23 30.69
CA GLU A 276 19.01 -12.10 31.99
C GLU A 276 18.33 -11.03 32.84
N ALA A 277 18.36 -11.21 34.18
CA ALA A 277 17.83 -10.22 35.08
C ALA A 277 18.70 -8.95 35.08
N LEU A 278 18.06 -7.77 35.01
CA LEU A 278 18.78 -6.52 35.18
C LEU A 278 19.37 -6.45 36.58
N SER A 279 20.62 -5.97 36.66
CA SER A 279 21.34 -5.82 37.94
C SER A 279 20.54 -4.94 38.90
N ARG A 280 20.48 -5.36 40.19
CA ARG A 280 19.88 -4.59 41.27
C ARG A 280 20.87 -3.65 41.95
N LYS A 281 22.13 -3.62 41.49
CA LYS A 281 23.15 -2.70 42.05
C LYS A 281 22.69 -1.27 41.90
N LYS A 282 22.89 -0.47 42.95
CA LYS A 282 22.60 0.98 42.88
C LYS A 282 23.72 1.66 42.10
N ASP A 283 23.38 2.18 40.92
CA ASP A 283 24.23 3.13 40.18
C ASP A 283 23.94 4.54 40.75
N ALA A 284 24.78 5.02 41.63
CA ALA A 284 24.57 6.31 42.33
C ALA A 284 24.65 7.52 41.37
N GLY A 285 25.24 7.34 40.17
CA GLY A 285 25.40 8.39 39.16
C GLY A 285 24.43 8.30 37.99
N ALA A 286 23.61 7.24 37.92
CA ALA A 286 22.73 7.05 36.78
C ALA A 286 21.48 7.92 36.88
N ASP A 287 21.16 8.61 35.78
CA ASP A 287 19.94 9.40 35.61
C ASP A 287 18.69 8.48 35.62
N PRO A 288 17.70 8.79 36.50
CA PRO A 288 16.47 7.99 36.57
C PRO A 288 15.70 7.91 35.27
N ASP A 289 15.65 8.97 34.46
CA ASP A 289 14.92 9.02 33.20
C ASP A 289 15.60 8.16 32.13
N ILE A 290 16.93 8.21 32.05
CA ILE A 290 17.74 7.33 31.20
C ILE A 290 17.54 5.87 31.60
N LYS A 291 17.54 5.58 32.90
CA LYS A 291 17.30 4.24 33.40
C LYS A 291 15.93 3.69 33.03
N GLU A 292 14.89 4.52 33.12
CA GLU A 292 13.53 4.14 32.74
C GLU A 292 13.40 3.96 31.23
N TYR A 293 14.04 4.84 30.44
CA TYR A 293 14.10 4.69 28.98
C TYR A 293 14.70 3.35 28.56
N VAL A 294 15.87 2.98 29.13
CA VAL A 294 16.55 1.71 28.83
C VAL A 294 15.65 0.51 29.16
N LYS A 295 14.99 0.53 30.33
CA LYS A 295 14.03 -0.51 30.71
C LYS A 295 12.84 -0.58 29.76
N GLY A 296 12.30 0.56 29.35
CA GLY A 296 11.19 0.66 28.43
C GLY A 296 11.53 0.03 27.08
N GLN A 297 12.69 0.36 26.51
CA GLN A 297 13.13 -0.23 25.24
C GLN A 297 13.36 -1.75 25.36
N ARG A 298 13.96 -2.20 26.45
CA ARG A 298 14.13 -3.63 26.71
C ARG A 298 12.80 -4.36 26.87
N LYS A 299 11.81 -3.73 27.51
CA LYS A 299 10.45 -4.28 27.63
C LYS A 299 9.80 -4.47 26.26
N LEU A 300 9.93 -3.49 25.35
CA LEU A 300 9.40 -3.62 23.99
C LEU A 300 9.95 -4.84 23.25
N PHE A 301 11.25 -5.09 23.38
CA PHE A 301 11.85 -6.28 22.77
C PHE A 301 11.37 -7.55 23.47
N LYS A 302 11.26 -7.56 24.81
CA LYS A 302 10.73 -8.71 25.56
C LYS A 302 9.29 -9.04 25.12
N ASP A 303 8.46 -8.01 24.98
CA ASP A 303 7.08 -8.17 24.53
C ASP A 303 7.02 -8.65 23.07
N TYR A 304 7.97 -8.23 22.22
CA TYR A 304 8.10 -8.72 20.84
C TYR A 304 8.44 -10.20 20.78
N ILE A 305 9.49 -10.64 21.49
CA ILE A 305 9.88 -12.07 21.56
C ILE A 305 8.75 -12.91 22.18
N GLY A 306 8.06 -12.40 23.20
CA GLY A 306 6.90 -13.06 23.78
C GLY A 306 5.80 -13.31 22.74
N ARG A 307 5.46 -12.29 21.96
CA ARG A 307 4.46 -12.43 20.88
C ARG A 307 4.87 -13.44 19.80
N LEU A 308 6.16 -13.47 19.42
CA LEU A 308 6.66 -14.47 18.48
C LEU A 308 6.51 -15.90 19.03
N ASN A 309 6.87 -16.11 20.28
CA ASN A 309 6.71 -17.41 20.94
C ASN A 309 5.24 -17.83 21.07
N ASP A 310 4.37 -16.92 21.51
CA ASP A 310 2.97 -17.24 21.79
C ASP A 310 2.11 -17.43 20.54
N LYS A 311 2.49 -16.80 19.41
CA LYS A 311 1.65 -16.77 18.22
C LYS A 311 2.23 -17.52 17.02
N ILE A 312 3.56 -17.59 16.90
CA ILE A 312 4.22 -18.13 15.70
C ILE A 312 4.99 -19.40 16.05
N PHE A 313 5.83 -19.34 17.08
CA PHE A 313 6.72 -20.45 17.46
C PHE A 313 6.24 -21.22 18.70
N LEU A 314 4.92 -21.24 18.94
CA LEU A 314 4.31 -22.00 20.05
C LEU A 314 4.58 -23.50 19.93
N LYS A 315 4.60 -24.01 18.71
CA LYS A 315 4.88 -25.40 18.37
C LYS A 315 6.24 -25.53 17.69
N ASP A 316 6.73 -26.76 17.58
CA ASP A 316 7.84 -27.08 16.71
C ASP A 316 7.44 -26.99 15.22
N ASP A 317 8.41 -27.24 14.35
CA ASP A 317 8.23 -27.08 12.92
C ASP A 317 7.15 -28.06 12.37
N GLU A 318 7.15 -29.32 12.84
CA GLU A 318 6.14 -30.30 12.45
C GLU A 318 4.74 -29.88 12.88
N GLY A 319 4.62 -29.32 14.09
CA GLY A 319 3.37 -28.81 14.61
C GLY A 319 2.86 -27.56 13.86
N ILE A 320 3.77 -26.68 13.41
CA ILE A 320 3.41 -25.50 12.59
C ILE A 320 2.85 -25.94 11.23
N PHE A 321 3.55 -26.86 10.53
CA PHE A 321 3.08 -27.36 9.24
C PHE A 321 1.78 -28.15 9.35
N ALA A 322 1.62 -28.96 10.42
CA ALA A 322 0.38 -29.67 10.67
C ALA A 322 -0.82 -28.71 10.89
N ASP A 323 -0.60 -27.59 11.59
CA ASP A 323 -1.63 -26.56 11.76
C ASP A 323 -1.96 -25.85 10.44
N MET A 324 -0.95 -25.58 9.61
CA MET A 324 -1.15 -25.00 8.28
C MET A 324 -1.96 -25.92 7.38
N GLN A 325 -1.67 -27.23 7.37
CA GLN A 325 -2.46 -28.22 6.64
C GLN A 325 -3.90 -28.30 7.15
N GLY A 326 -4.08 -28.41 8.45
CA GLY A 326 -5.42 -28.50 9.04
C GLY A 326 -6.31 -27.31 8.71
N ALA A 327 -5.74 -26.11 8.70
CA ALA A 327 -6.44 -24.88 8.29
C ALA A 327 -6.57 -24.75 6.77
N GLY A 328 -5.66 -25.34 6.01
CA GLY A 328 -5.51 -25.12 4.57
C GLY A 328 -6.76 -25.48 3.76
N ILE A 329 -7.41 -26.60 4.07
CA ILE A 329 -8.63 -27.03 3.36
C ILE A 329 -9.72 -25.97 3.50
N GLN A 330 -10.00 -25.53 4.73
CA GLN A 330 -11.04 -24.53 5.00
C GLN A 330 -10.72 -23.18 4.37
N ILE A 331 -9.45 -22.77 4.42
CA ILE A 331 -9.02 -21.49 3.84
C ILE A 331 -9.08 -21.54 2.30
N ARG A 332 -8.65 -22.63 1.67
CA ARG A 332 -8.77 -22.80 0.22
C ARG A 332 -10.23 -22.77 -0.23
N THR A 333 -11.11 -23.47 0.49
CA THR A 333 -12.55 -23.46 0.19
C THR A 333 -13.12 -22.04 0.36
N LEU A 334 -12.74 -21.31 1.41
CA LEU A 334 -13.13 -19.92 1.62
C LEU A 334 -12.65 -19.00 0.48
N LEU A 335 -11.39 -19.15 0.08
CA LEU A 335 -10.82 -18.38 -1.04
C LEU A 335 -11.49 -18.73 -2.37
N LYS A 336 -11.83 -20.01 -2.60
CA LYS A 336 -12.60 -20.46 -3.77
C LYS A 336 -13.95 -19.76 -3.85
N VAL A 337 -14.71 -19.74 -2.76
CA VAL A 337 -16.02 -19.06 -2.67
C VAL A 337 -15.85 -17.56 -2.94
N ALA A 338 -14.86 -16.91 -2.29
CA ALA A 338 -14.59 -15.49 -2.47
C ALA A 338 -14.16 -15.15 -3.91
N LYS A 339 -13.37 -16.02 -4.57
CA LYS A 339 -12.96 -15.86 -5.98
C LYS A 339 -14.16 -15.97 -6.91
N VAL A 340 -15.04 -16.95 -6.71
CA VAL A 340 -16.28 -17.10 -7.49
C VAL A 340 -17.17 -15.87 -7.31
N TYR A 341 -17.34 -15.42 -6.07
CA TYR A 341 -18.10 -14.21 -5.76
C TYR A 341 -17.52 -12.97 -6.48
N ALA A 342 -16.20 -12.72 -6.37
CA ALA A 342 -15.55 -11.59 -7.04
C ALA A 342 -15.76 -11.61 -8.55
N LYS A 343 -15.63 -12.78 -9.17
CA LYS A 343 -15.87 -12.97 -10.60
C LYS A 343 -17.31 -12.69 -10.97
N ARG A 344 -18.28 -13.23 -10.23
CA ARG A 344 -19.71 -13.05 -10.48
C ARG A 344 -20.14 -11.59 -10.36
N VAL A 345 -19.64 -10.86 -9.35
CA VAL A 345 -19.88 -9.41 -9.22
C VAL A 345 -19.36 -8.66 -10.44
N SER A 346 -18.16 -9.00 -10.94
CA SER A 346 -17.61 -8.38 -12.15
C SER A 346 -18.44 -8.67 -13.41
N GLU A 347 -18.96 -9.90 -13.54
CA GLU A 347 -19.84 -10.31 -14.64
C GLU A 347 -21.16 -9.53 -14.64
N VAL A 348 -21.84 -9.46 -13.49
CA VAL A 348 -23.10 -8.70 -13.32
C VAL A 348 -22.92 -7.22 -13.61
N LYS A 349 -21.82 -6.61 -13.15
CA LYS A 349 -21.50 -5.23 -13.47
C LYS A 349 -21.31 -5.02 -14.97
N ARG A 350 -20.59 -5.92 -15.63
CA ARG A 350 -20.37 -5.85 -17.09
C ARG A 350 -21.67 -5.98 -17.86
N GLU A 351 -22.54 -6.93 -17.51
CA GLU A 351 -23.85 -7.13 -18.14
C GLU A 351 -24.75 -5.89 -18.00
N LYS A 352 -24.71 -5.24 -16.84
CA LYS A 352 -25.48 -4.02 -16.56
C LYS A 352 -24.84 -2.74 -17.12
N GLY A 353 -23.65 -2.79 -17.66
CA GLY A 353 -22.89 -1.62 -18.12
C GLY A 353 -22.58 -0.63 -17.00
N ILE A 354 -22.24 -1.12 -15.82
CA ILE A 354 -21.93 -0.31 -14.63
C ILE A 354 -20.55 -0.62 -14.09
N ILE A 355 -19.93 0.39 -13.48
CA ILE A 355 -18.65 0.28 -12.79
C ILE A 355 -18.70 0.99 -11.43
N ASP A 356 -17.86 0.60 -10.48
CA ASP A 356 -17.61 1.34 -9.25
C ASP A 356 -16.24 2.07 -9.27
N PHE A 357 -15.90 2.73 -8.17
CA PHE A 357 -14.63 3.48 -8.08
C PHE A 357 -13.39 2.57 -8.21
N ASN A 358 -13.40 1.40 -7.56
CA ASN A 358 -12.28 0.46 -7.69
C ASN A 358 -12.16 -0.11 -9.11
N ASP A 359 -13.29 -0.32 -9.81
CA ASP A 359 -13.25 -0.79 -11.21
C ASP A 359 -12.52 0.22 -12.11
N MET A 360 -12.60 1.51 -11.81
CA MET A 360 -11.89 2.53 -12.62
C MET A 360 -10.38 2.32 -12.61
N GLU A 361 -9.80 2.03 -11.46
CA GLU A 361 -8.36 1.79 -11.34
C GLU A 361 -7.96 0.52 -12.07
N HIS A 362 -8.69 -0.59 -11.86
CA HIS A 362 -8.43 -1.86 -12.52
C HIS A 362 -8.59 -1.81 -14.05
N LEU A 363 -9.64 -1.17 -14.53
CA LEU A 363 -9.88 -1.01 -15.97
C LEU A 363 -8.82 -0.11 -16.62
N ALA A 364 -8.48 1.01 -15.98
CA ALA A 364 -7.41 1.88 -16.47
C ALA A 364 -6.07 1.15 -16.49
N LEU A 365 -5.76 0.37 -15.43
CA LEU A 365 -4.55 -0.43 -15.38
C LEU A 365 -4.52 -1.47 -16.50
N SER A 366 -5.62 -2.20 -16.74
CA SER A 366 -5.69 -3.23 -17.80
C SER A 366 -5.60 -2.66 -19.22
N ILE A 367 -5.98 -1.37 -19.43
CA ILE A 367 -5.74 -0.65 -20.68
C ILE A 367 -4.25 -0.34 -20.85
N LEU A 368 -3.53 -0.02 -19.75
CA LEU A 368 -2.15 0.47 -19.81
C LEU A 368 -1.10 -0.63 -19.70
N VAL A 369 -1.40 -1.71 -18.96
CA VAL A 369 -0.42 -2.73 -18.62
C VAL A 369 -1.02 -4.12 -18.78
N LYS A 370 -0.23 -5.02 -19.36
CA LYS A 370 -0.52 -6.46 -19.42
C LYS A 370 0.56 -7.23 -18.68
N LYS A 371 0.23 -8.43 -18.24
CA LYS A 371 1.20 -9.35 -17.68
C LYS A 371 1.42 -10.49 -18.70
N GLU A 372 2.64 -10.60 -19.19
CA GLU A 372 3.06 -11.64 -20.13
C GLU A 372 4.25 -12.39 -19.53
N ASP A 373 4.13 -13.71 -19.37
CA ASP A 373 5.14 -14.56 -18.72
C ASP A 373 5.62 -14.05 -17.36
N GLY A 374 4.69 -13.54 -16.54
CA GLY A 374 4.97 -12.98 -15.21
C GLY A 374 5.62 -11.59 -15.21
N LYS A 375 5.83 -10.98 -16.38
CA LYS A 375 6.40 -9.64 -16.53
C LYS A 375 5.35 -8.63 -16.94
N LEU A 376 5.48 -7.42 -16.40
CA LEU A 376 4.65 -6.30 -16.80
C LEU A 376 5.10 -5.77 -18.17
N VAL A 377 4.15 -5.70 -19.12
CA VAL A 377 4.38 -5.18 -20.47
C VAL A 377 3.42 -4.01 -20.69
N TYR A 378 3.95 -2.88 -21.10
CA TYR A 378 3.13 -1.73 -21.44
C TYR A 378 2.40 -1.95 -22.76
N THR A 379 1.17 -1.47 -22.83
CA THR A 379 0.35 -1.56 -24.05
C THR A 379 0.71 -0.42 -25.02
N GLU A 380 0.28 -0.55 -26.27
CA GLU A 380 0.40 0.55 -27.25
C GLU A 380 -0.29 1.84 -26.78
N THR A 381 -1.37 1.71 -26.01
CA THR A 381 -2.06 2.85 -25.40
C THR A 381 -1.22 3.52 -24.32
N ALA A 382 -0.52 2.74 -23.49
CA ALA A 382 0.42 3.30 -22.52
C ALA A 382 1.54 4.08 -23.22
N ASP A 383 2.11 3.54 -24.29
CA ASP A 383 3.15 4.23 -25.08
C ASP A 383 2.64 5.52 -25.72
N LYS A 384 1.40 5.53 -26.25
CA LYS A 384 0.78 6.74 -26.77
C LYS A 384 0.60 7.81 -25.69
N LEU A 385 0.16 7.41 -24.48
CA LEU A 385 0.00 8.34 -23.36
C LEU A 385 1.35 8.82 -22.83
N ALA A 386 2.36 7.95 -22.75
CA ALA A 386 3.71 8.33 -22.37
C ALA A 386 4.34 9.35 -23.34
N ASN A 387 4.06 9.23 -24.64
CA ASN A 387 4.48 10.21 -25.64
C ASN A 387 3.66 11.51 -25.62
N ARG A 388 2.44 11.48 -25.08
CA ARG A 388 1.58 12.65 -24.95
C ARG A 388 1.95 13.51 -23.75
N PHE A 389 2.21 12.89 -22.59
CA PHE A 389 2.44 13.59 -21.35
C PHE A 389 3.94 13.72 -21.05
N GLU A 390 4.39 14.94 -20.80
CA GLU A 390 5.79 15.25 -20.49
C GLU A 390 6.14 15.02 -19.02
N GLU A 391 5.19 15.32 -18.12
CA GLU A 391 5.42 15.17 -16.68
C GLU A 391 4.12 14.81 -15.96
N ILE A 392 4.25 13.95 -14.93
CA ILE A 392 3.18 13.59 -14.01
C ILE A 392 3.50 14.20 -12.64
N LEU A 393 2.59 15.00 -12.13
CA LEU A 393 2.72 15.74 -10.89
C LEU A 393 1.63 15.26 -9.91
N ILE A 394 2.02 14.75 -8.74
CA ILE A 394 1.09 14.17 -7.77
C ILE A 394 1.17 14.98 -6.48
N ASP A 395 0.05 15.61 -6.09
CA ASP A 395 -0.12 16.25 -4.78
C ASP A 395 -0.66 15.22 -3.78
N GLU A 396 -0.17 15.24 -2.55
CA GLU A 396 -0.52 14.28 -1.49
C GLU A 396 -0.18 12.82 -1.85
N TYR A 397 1.07 12.58 -2.31
CA TYR A 397 1.61 11.24 -2.58
C TYR A 397 1.95 10.52 -1.28
N GLN A 398 0.95 9.95 -0.62
CA GLN A 398 1.09 9.23 0.65
C GLN A 398 0.06 8.11 0.78
#